data_192638f876fade43c8fe836d53237a5d
#
_entry.id   192638f876fade43c8fe836d53237a5d
#
_cell.length_a   1.000
_cell.length_b   1.000
_cell.length_c   1.000
_cell.angle_alpha   90.00
_cell.angle_beta   90.00
_cell.angle_gamma   90.00
#
_symmetry.space_group_name_H-M   'P 1'
#
loop_
_entity.id
_entity.type
_entity.pdbx_description
1 polymer ?
#
loop_
_entity_poly.entity_id
_entity_poly.type
_entity_poly.pdbx_seq_one_letter_code
_entity_poly.pdbx_strand_id
1 'polypeptide(L)'
;RLMPRTTVTGVYDGGTYGALQRVTHHLSRGPENAPLEIFWRIIADRTILAGGAIERPIAFPNNDRPGVMMASAVRSYVNRFAVAPGQSVSVFTNNDDGHRTALDLIALGVGVAAVIDTREGVVAKGNYPLFSGAQVTATNGRLGLSSITIRSKAGSQTLKSDCLAISGGWNPSVHLTCHMNGRPKWREDI
;
A
#
# COMPACT_ATOMS: atom_id res chain seq x y z
N ARG A 1 -25.51 9.60 -10.18
CA ARG A 1 -24.99 8.70 -11.21
C ARG A 1 -23.64 8.15 -10.80
N LEU A 2 -23.46 6.83 -10.86
CA LEU A 2 -22.16 6.19 -10.70
C LEU A 2 -21.43 6.19 -12.05
N MET A 3 -20.15 6.60 -12.07
CA MET A 3 -19.30 6.63 -13.25
C MET A 3 -18.06 5.74 -12.99
N PRO A 4 -18.15 4.43 -13.24
CA PRO A 4 -17.02 3.52 -13.07
C PRO A 4 -15.91 3.82 -14.08
N ARG A 5 -14.67 3.41 -13.77
CA ARG A 5 -13.47 3.62 -14.62
C ARG A 5 -13.26 5.09 -15.01
N THR A 6 -13.62 6.01 -14.11
CA THR A 6 -13.51 7.46 -14.32
C THR A 6 -12.53 8.04 -13.32
N THR A 7 -11.54 8.74 -13.83
CA THR A 7 -10.52 9.43 -13.03
C THR A 7 -10.72 10.93 -13.14
N VAL A 8 -10.86 11.63 -12.02
CA VAL A 8 -10.82 13.09 -11.99
C VAL A 8 -9.36 13.52 -12.19
N THR A 9 -9.11 14.25 -13.26
CA THR A 9 -7.77 14.67 -13.70
C THR A 9 -7.42 16.09 -13.32
N GLY A 10 -8.42 16.91 -13.00
CA GLY A 10 -8.19 18.31 -12.67
C GLY A 10 -9.38 18.95 -11.97
N VAL A 11 -9.06 20.00 -11.21
CA VAL A 11 -10.03 20.90 -10.58
C VAL A 11 -9.74 22.32 -11.09
N TYR A 12 -10.78 23.01 -11.50
CA TYR A 12 -10.72 24.32 -12.13
C TYR A 12 -11.67 25.29 -11.43
N ASP A 13 -11.63 26.56 -11.81
CA ASP A 13 -12.47 27.60 -11.24
C ASP A 13 -13.98 27.31 -11.40
N GLY A 14 -14.78 27.91 -10.53
CA GLY A 14 -16.25 27.80 -10.56
C GLY A 14 -16.77 26.38 -10.33
N GLY A 15 -16.11 25.57 -9.48
CA GLY A 15 -16.55 24.22 -9.17
C GLY A 15 -16.51 23.25 -10.35
N THR A 16 -15.63 23.54 -11.32
CA THR A 16 -15.46 22.71 -12.54
C THR A 16 -14.42 21.62 -12.33
N TYR A 17 -14.73 20.39 -12.74
CA TYR A 17 -13.86 19.22 -12.69
C TYR A 17 -13.71 18.61 -14.07
N GLY A 18 -12.49 18.27 -14.44
CA GLY A 18 -12.19 17.44 -15.60
C GLY A 18 -12.09 15.97 -15.18
N ALA A 19 -12.79 15.09 -15.88
CA ALA A 19 -12.72 13.66 -15.57
C ALA A 19 -12.65 12.83 -16.85
N LEU A 20 -11.70 11.90 -16.90
CA LEU A 20 -11.50 10.98 -18.03
C LEU A 20 -12.14 9.61 -17.68
N GLN A 21 -13.15 9.25 -18.46
CA GLN A 21 -13.79 7.93 -18.38
C GLN A 21 -13.24 7.00 -19.46
N ARG A 22 -12.73 5.83 -19.06
CA ARG A 22 -12.38 4.74 -19.98
C ARG A 22 -13.61 3.91 -20.27
N VAL A 23 -14.15 3.99 -21.49
CA VAL A 23 -15.43 3.36 -21.86
C VAL A 23 -15.22 1.94 -22.36
N THR A 24 -14.38 1.75 -23.38
CA THR A 24 -14.19 0.45 -24.03
C THR A 24 -12.77 -0.10 -23.95
N HIS A 25 -11.81 0.62 -23.39
CA HIS A 25 -10.41 0.19 -23.26
C HIS A 25 -10.21 -1.17 -22.56
N HIS A 26 -11.15 -1.58 -21.70
CA HIS A 26 -11.09 -2.83 -20.95
C HIS A 26 -11.71 -4.01 -21.67
N LEU A 27 -12.26 -3.78 -22.86
CA LEU A 27 -12.91 -4.80 -23.69
C LEU A 27 -11.96 -5.24 -24.79
N SER A 28 -11.88 -6.54 -25.03
CA SER A 28 -11.13 -7.11 -26.17
C SER A 28 -11.75 -6.70 -27.51
N ARG A 29 -13.08 -6.52 -27.53
CA ARG A 29 -13.86 -5.98 -28.64
C ARG A 29 -14.97 -5.13 -28.08
N GLY A 30 -14.91 -3.83 -28.33
CA GLY A 30 -15.96 -2.87 -27.96
C GLY A 30 -17.15 -2.92 -28.89
N PRO A 31 -18.32 -2.39 -28.49
CA PRO A 31 -19.44 -2.17 -29.39
C PRO A 31 -19.04 -1.26 -30.55
N GLU A 32 -19.64 -1.52 -31.73
CA GLU A 32 -19.42 -0.69 -32.91
C GLU A 32 -19.84 0.77 -32.61
N ASN A 33 -19.00 1.72 -33.01
CA ASN A 33 -19.20 3.17 -32.75
C ASN A 33 -19.18 3.62 -31.28
N ALA A 34 -18.80 2.78 -30.32
CA ALA A 34 -18.60 3.22 -28.95
C ALA A 34 -17.24 3.92 -28.80
N PRO A 35 -17.17 5.07 -28.08
CA PRO A 35 -15.91 5.75 -27.85
C PRO A 35 -14.97 4.92 -26.97
N LEU A 36 -13.67 5.07 -27.17
CA LEU A 36 -12.65 4.48 -26.28
C LEU A 36 -12.67 5.17 -24.92
N GLU A 37 -12.74 6.48 -24.94
CA GLU A 37 -12.70 7.36 -23.78
C GLU A 37 -13.68 8.51 -23.96
N ILE A 38 -14.16 9.05 -22.82
CA ILE A 38 -14.97 10.27 -22.77
C ILE A 38 -14.33 11.19 -21.74
N PHE A 39 -14.05 12.43 -22.17
CA PHE A 39 -13.67 13.48 -21.25
C PHE A 39 -14.92 14.23 -20.78
N TRP A 40 -15.13 14.23 -19.46
CA TRP A 40 -16.26 14.90 -18.81
C TRP A 40 -15.82 16.24 -18.26
N ARG A 41 -16.60 17.27 -18.54
CA ARG A 41 -16.62 18.52 -17.78
C ARG A 41 -17.78 18.44 -16.78
N ILE A 42 -17.44 18.39 -15.50
CA ILE A 42 -18.44 18.27 -14.42
C ILE A 42 -18.43 19.60 -13.66
N ILE A 43 -19.62 20.18 -13.44
CA ILE A 43 -19.81 21.36 -12.61
C ILE A 43 -20.57 20.92 -11.38
N ALA A 44 -20.05 21.23 -10.18
CA ALA A 44 -20.62 20.80 -8.92
C ALA A 44 -20.59 21.95 -7.88
N ASP A 45 -21.70 22.18 -7.21
CA ASP A 45 -21.82 23.15 -6.12
C ASP A 45 -21.08 22.69 -4.87
N ARG A 46 -20.97 21.37 -4.66
CA ARG A 46 -20.27 20.75 -3.53
C ARG A 46 -19.54 19.51 -4.00
N THR A 47 -18.34 19.30 -3.45
CA THR A 47 -17.51 18.13 -3.75
C THR A 47 -16.99 17.51 -2.49
N ILE A 48 -16.99 16.18 -2.45
CA ILE A 48 -16.37 15.39 -1.39
C ILE A 48 -15.18 14.67 -2.00
N LEU A 49 -13.97 15.01 -1.53
CA LEU A 49 -12.74 14.31 -1.91
C LEU A 49 -12.57 13.08 -1.02
N ALA A 50 -12.76 11.90 -1.59
CA ALA A 50 -12.56 10.61 -0.95
C ALA A 50 -11.49 9.80 -1.71
N GLY A 51 -10.35 10.45 -2.00
CA GLY A 51 -9.27 9.93 -2.83
C GLY A 51 -8.40 8.84 -2.17
N GLY A 52 -8.65 8.52 -0.90
CA GLY A 52 -7.87 7.55 -0.15
C GLY A 52 -6.46 8.05 0.15
N ALA A 53 -5.54 7.11 0.34
CA ALA A 53 -4.14 7.36 0.67
C ALA A 53 -3.23 6.35 -0.03
N ILE A 54 -1.97 6.72 -0.21
CA ILE A 54 -0.92 5.87 -0.79
C ILE A 54 0.00 5.42 0.35
N GLU A 55 0.21 4.11 0.45
CA GLU A 55 1.10 3.53 1.45
C GLU A 55 2.56 3.91 1.17
N ARG A 56 3.30 4.28 2.21
CA ARG A 56 4.70 4.65 2.13
C ARG A 56 5.60 3.44 2.41
N PRO A 57 6.70 3.26 1.64
CA PRO A 57 7.74 2.32 2.01
C PRO A 57 8.55 2.82 3.20
N ILE A 58 9.21 1.87 3.89
CA ILE A 58 10.33 2.17 4.79
C ILE A 58 11.61 1.82 4.02
N ALA A 59 12.54 2.77 3.93
CA ALA A 59 13.79 2.58 3.21
C ALA A 59 14.80 1.77 4.03
N PHE A 60 15.48 0.83 3.38
CA PHE A 60 16.61 0.05 3.90
C PHE A 60 17.45 -0.48 2.72
N PRO A 61 18.70 -0.91 2.93
CA PRO A 61 19.54 -1.41 1.85
C PRO A 61 18.95 -2.63 1.13
N ASN A 62 19.03 -2.65 -0.22
CA ASN A 62 18.51 -3.71 -1.09
C ASN A 62 16.99 -3.96 -0.96
N ASN A 63 16.23 -2.89 -0.74
CA ASN A 63 14.74 -2.95 -0.66
C ASN A 63 14.07 -3.18 -2.03
N ASP A 64 14.82 -3.19 -3.12
CA ASP A 64 14.41 -3.46 -4.50
C ASP A 64 14.45 -4.95 -4.88
N ARG A 65 14.82 -5.81 -3.93
CA ARG A 65 14.90 -7.26 -4.17
C ARG A 65 13.51 -7.85 -4.45
N PRO A 66 13.37 -8.73 -5.47
CA PRO A 66 12.12 -9.47 -5.68
C PRO A 66 11.70 -10.23 -4.42
N GLY A 67 10.43 -10.08 -4.03
CA GLY A 67 9.88 -10.55 -2.76
C GLY A 67 9.73 -9.45 -1.71
N VAL A 68 10.27 -8.25 -1.93
CA VAL A 68 9.97 -7.07 -1.12
C VAL A 68 8.79 -6.34 -1.75
N MET A 69 7.71 -6.14 -0.99
CA MET A 69 6.43 -5.60 -1.47
C MET A 69 5.81 -4.67 -0.44
N MET A 70 4.94 -3.76 -0.88
CA MET A 70 4.09 -2.99 0.04
C MET A 70 3.08 -3.93 0.73
N ALA A 71 2.80 -3.69 1.99
CA ALA A 71 1.85 -4.50 2.76
C ALA A 71 0.43 -4.45 2.17
N SER A 72 0.02 -3.30 1.64
CA SER A 72 -1.25 -3.17 0.90
C SER A 72 -1.32 -4.03 -0.35
N ALA A 73 -0.20 -4.17 -1.07
CA ALA A 73 -0.11 -5.06 -2.22
C ALA A 73 -0.23 -6.52 -1.80
N VAL A 74 0.49 -6.94 -0.74
CA VAL A 74 0.40 -8.28 -0.14
C VAL A 74 -1.06 -8.60 0.22
N ARG A 75 -1.75 -7.70 0.93
CA ARG A 75 -3.17 -7.84 1.29
C ARG A 75 -4.08 -7.93 0.06
N SER A 76 -3.79 -7.15 -0.97
CA SER A 76 -4.54 -7.20 -2.23
C SER A 76 -4.40 -8.55 -2.92
N TYR A 77 -3.20 -9.12 -2.96
CA TYR A 77 -2.96 -10.45 -3.54
C TYR A 77 -3.75 -11.54 -2.81
N VAL A 78 -3.68 -11.58 -1.49
CA VAL A 78 -4.37 -12.63 -0.73
C VAL A 78 -5.89 -12.42 -0.70
N ASN A 79 -6.38 -11.20 -0.48
CA ASN A 79 -7.81 -10.94 -0.28
C ASN A 79 -8.60 -10.87 -1.60
N ARG A 80 -8.00 -10.37 -2.70
CA ARG A 80 -8.72 -10.18 -3.98
C ARG A 80 -8.45 -11.28 -4.99
N PHE A 81 -7.26 -11.86 -4.95
CA PHE A 81 -6.82 -12.80 -5.98
C PHE A 81 -6.56 -14.21 -5.45
N ALA A 82 -6.69 -14.41 -4.13
CA ALA A 82 -6.39 -15.67 -3.44
C ALA A 82 -4.98 -16.20 -3.77
N VAL A 83 -4.01 -15.29 -3.91
CA VAL A 83 -2.61 -15.60 -4.21
C VAL A 83 -1.75 -15.24 -3.01
N ALA A 84 -1.04 -16.23 -2.46
CA ALA A 84 -0.03 -16.00 -1.42
C ALA A 84 1.25 -15.43 -2.08
N PRO A 85 1.74 -14.24 -1.69
CA PRO A 85 2.96 -13.67 -2.26
C PRO A 85 4.25 -14.35 -1.77
N GLY A 86 4.14 -15.21 -0.77
CA GLY A 86 5.20 -16.04 -0.20
C GLY A 86 4.61 -17.07 0.76
N GLN A 87 5.42 -18.04 1.17
CA GLN A 87 5.04 -19.06 2.14
C GLN A 87 5.42 -18.65 3.58
N SER A 88 6.43 -17.79 3.71
CA SER A 88 6.99 -17.33 4.98
C SER A 88 7.17 -15.81 4.93
N VAL A 89 6.10 -15.08 5.21
CA VAL A 89 6.04 -13.63 5.06
C VAL A 89 6.50 -12.95 6.33
N SER A 90 7.46 -12.02 6.22
CA SER A 90 7.77 -11.06 7.28
C SER A 90 7.07 -9.72 7.00
N VAL A 91 6.66 -9.02 8.05
CA VAL A 91 6.06 -7.69 7.95
C VAL A 91 6.97 -6.67 8.63
N PHE A 92 7.37 -5.62 7.91
CA PHE A 92 8.17 -4.52 8.44
C PHE A 92 7.33 -3.25 8.48
N THR A 93 7.14 -2.68 9.67
CA THR A 93 6.18 -1.60 9.89
C THR A 93 6.60 -0.60 10.96
N ASN A 94 5.95 0.55 10.95
CA ASN A 94 5.96 1.56 12.00
C ASN A 94 4.52 1.96 12.44
N ASN A 95 3.52 1.16 12.06
CA ASN A 95 2.11 1.46 12.29
C ASN A 95 1.26 0.20 12.44
N ASP A 96 0.00 0.37 12.81
CA ASP A 96 -0.92 -0.73 13.10
C ASP A 96 -1.43 -1.48 11.87
N ASP A 97 -1.36 -0.89 10.69
CA ASP A 97 -1.77 -1.55 9.45
C ASP A 97 -0.84 -2.72 9.07
N GLY A 98 0.46 -2.62 9.45
CA GLY A 98 1.36 -3.76 9.33
C GLY A 98 0.90 -4.96 10.16
N HIS A 99 0.48 -4.73 11.41
CA HIS A 99 -0.09 -5.78 12.26
C HIS A 99 -1.38 -6.37 11.68
N ARG A 100 -2.25 -5.52 11.10
CA ARG A 100 -3.46 -5.97 10.40
C ARG A 100 -3.11 -6.86 9.20
N THR A 101 -2.05 -6.52 8.46
CA THR A 101 -1.55 -7.36 7.36
C THR A 101 -1.14 -8.74 7.84
N ALA A 102 -0.43 -8.84 8.97
CA ALA A 102 -0.06 -10.13 9.56
C ALA A 102 -1.31 -10.95 9.97
N LEU A 103 -2.32 -10.31 10.56
CA LEU A 103 -3.58 -10.96 10.92
C LEU A 103 -4.35 -11.48 9.71
N ASP A 104 -4.43 -10.70 8.63
CA ASP A 104 -5.09 -11.12 7.39
C ASP A 104 -4.37 -12.33 6.77
N LEU A 105 -3.04 -12.34 6.77
CA LEU A 105 -2.25 -13.48 6.28
C LEU A 105 -2.52 -14.75 7.08
N ILE A 106 -2.51 -14.67 8.41
CA ILE A 106 -2.78 -15.80 9.29
C ILE A 106 -4.21 -16.33 9.07
N ALA A 107 -5.20 -15.45 8.98
CA ALA A 107 -6.59 -15.83 8.76
C ALA A 107 -6.79 -16.59 7.44
N LEU A 108 -5.92 -16.38 6.45
CA LEU A 108 -5.93 -17.05 5.16
C LEU A 108 -4.94 -18.21 5.06
N GLY A 109 -4.33 -18.61 6.19
CA GLY A 109 -3.42 -19.77 6.25
C GLY A 109 -2.02 -19.51 5.69
N VAL A 110 -1.64 -18.26 5.44
CA VAL A 110 -0.29 -17.88 4.99
C VAL A 110 0.63 -17.73 6.20
N GLY A 111 1.82 -18.34 6.14
CA GLY A 111 2.80 -18.30 7.23
C GLY A 111 3.35 -16.89 7.46
N VAL A 112 3.25 -16.39 8.69
CA VAL A 112 3.90 -15.15 9.13
C VAL A 112 5.16 -15.48 9.90
N ALA A 113 6.33 -15.20 9.31
CA ALA A 113 7.63 -15.46 9.94
C ALA A 113 7.88 -14.53 11.14
N ALA A 114 7.58 -13.24 10.97
CA ALA A 114 7.69 -12.24 12.03
C ALA A 114 6.99 -10.92 11.64
N VAL A 115 6.67 -10.12 12.65
CA VAL A 115 6.40 -8.68 12.51
C VAL A 115 7.57 -7.92 13.14
N ILE A 116 8.16 -7.02 12.38
CA ILE A 116 9.25 -6.15 12.79
C ILE A 116 8.67 -4.74 12.87
N ASP A 117 8.49 -4.21 14.06
CA ASP A 117 7.93 -2.88 14.30
C ASP A 117 9.02 -1.95 14.84
N THR A 118 9.18 -0.79 14.18
CA THR A 118 10.18 0.19 14.61
C THR A 118 9.81 0.88 15.92
N ARG A 119 8.54 0.86 16.30
CA ARG A 119 8.05 1.44 17.56
C ARG A 119 8.43 0.55 18.73
N GLU A 120 8.82 1.17 19.83
CA GLU A 120 9.10 0.47 21.09
C GLU A 120 7.81 0.17 21.87
N GLY A 121 7.81 -0.89 22.66
CA GLY A 121 6.71 -1.22 23.57
C GLY A 121 5.42 -1.72 22.91
N VAL A 122 5.47 -1.99 21.61
CA VAL A 122 4.31 -2.56 20.89
C VAL A 122 4.08 -4.00 21.33
N VAL A 123 2.81 -4.37 21.47
CA VAL A 123 2.40 -5.72 21.83
C VAL A 123 1.81 -6.43 20.61
N ALA A 124 2.09 -7.73 20.47
CA ALA A 124 1.54 -8.52 19.39
C ALA A 124 0.01 -8.59 19.47
N LYS A 125 -0.65 -8.35 18.31
CA LYS A 125 -2.12 -8.39 18.19
C LYS A 125 -2.65 -9.77 17.77
N GLY A 126 -1.75 -10.75 17.59
CA GLY A 126 -2.06 -12.10 17.16
C GLY A 126 -0.93 -13.08 17.42
N ASN A 127 -1.09 -14.31 16.95
CA ASN A 127 -0.11 -15.39 17.14
C ASN A 127 0.99 -15.32 16.06
N TYR A 128 1.93 -14.40 16.21
CA TYR A 128 3.13 -14.25 15.38
C TYR A 128 4.30 -13.73 16.22
N PRO A 129 5.54 -14.06 15.84
CA PRO A 129 6.72 -13.47 16.46
C PRO A 129 6.75 -11.96 16.23
N LEU A 130 6.96 -11.16 17.29
CA LEU A 130 7.06 -9.70 17.22
C LEU A 130 8.44 -9.24 17.70
N PHE A 131 9.06 -8.38 16.89
CA PHE A 131 10.29 -7.65 17.21
C PHE A 131 9.97 -6.17 17.31
N SER A 132 9.65 -5.72 18.52
CA SER A 132 9.37 -4.30 18.82
C SER A 132 10.67 -3.53 18.97
N GLY A 133 10.71 -2.28 18.50
CA GLY A 133 11.92 -1.44 18.47
C GLY A 133 13.01 -1.98 17.54
N ALA A 134 12.63 -2.75 16.52
CA ALA A 134 13.55 -3.39 15.59
C ALA A 134 13.45 -2.81 14.17
N GLN A 135 14.51 -2.98 13.39
CA GLN A 135 14.60 -2.51 12.02
C GLN A 135 15.14 -3.59 11.11
N VAL A 136 14.64 -3.65 9.87
CA VAL A 136 15.25 -4.44 8.81
C VAL A 136 16.49 -3.68 8.30
N THR A 137 17.63 -4.32 8.29
CA THR A 137 18.92 -3.72 7.88
C THR A 137 19.51 -4.30 6.61
N ALA A 138 19.08 -5.49 6.20
CA ALA A 138 19.48 -6.10 4.94
C ALA A 138 18.47 -7.16 4.48
N THR A 139 18.52 -7.45 3.19
CA THR A 139 17.84 -8.58 2.55
C THR A 139 18.84 -9.47 1.85
N ASN A 140 18.61 -10.78 1.84
CA ASN A 140 19.47 -11.76 1.18
C ASN A 140 18.65 -12.66 0.25
N GLY A 141 19.31 -13.17 -0.78
CA GLY A 141 18.74 -14.07 -1.78
C GLY A 141 19.34 -13.81 -3.16
N ARG A 142 19.26 -14.77 -4.06
CA ARG A 142 19.83 -14.68 -5.41
C ARG A 142 18.80 -14.27 -6.45
N LEU A 143 17.74 -15.04 -6.62
CA LEU A 143 16.65 -14.78 -7.58
C LEU A 143 15.45 -14.08 -6.94
N GLY A 144 15.40 -14.06 -5.63
CA GLY A 144 14.37 -13.45 -4.81
C GLY A 144 14.79 -13.43 -3.36
N LEU A 145 13.93 -12.93 -2.50
CA LEU A 145 14.16 -12.90 -1.07
C LEU A 145 14.23 -14.31 -0.50
N SER A 146 15.23 -14.60 0.34
CA SER A 146 15.36 -15.86 1.08
C SER A 146 15.49 -15.63 2.59
N SER A 147 15.99 -14.45 2.98
CA SER A 147 16.07 -14.06 4.39
C SER A 147 16.19 -12.55 4.52
N ILE A 148 15.87 -12.05 5.71
CA ILE A 148 16.07 -10.67 6.14
C ILE A 148 17.00 -10.64 7.35
N THR A 149 17.79 -9.57 7.46
CA THR A 149 18.54 -9.27 8.68
C THR A 149 17.85 -8.17 9.42
N ILE A 150 17.57 -8.40 10.69
CA ILE A 150 16.97 -7.40 11.58
C ILE A 150 17.94 -7.00 12.66
N ARG A 151 17.82 -5.76 13.13
CA ARG A 151 18.59 -5.21 14.25
C ARG A 151 17.64 -4.67 15.31
N SER A 152 17.87 -5.07 16.55
CA SER A 152 17.16 -4.58 17.74
C SER A 152 18.18 -4.19 18.82
N LYS A 153 17.72 -3.77 19.98
CA LYS A 153 18.58 -3.55 21.17
C LYS A 153 19.32 -4.82 21.62
N ALA A 154 18.77 -5.99 21.36
CA ALA A 154 19.39 -7.27 21.68
C ALA A 154 20.47 -7.73 20.69
N GLY A 155 20.68 -6.97 19.61
CA GLY A 155 21.65 -7.28 18.56
C GLY A 155 21.01 -7.54 17.20
N SER A 156 21.79 -8.13 16.29
CA SER A 156 21.35 -8.45 14.93
C SER A 156 21.09 -9.95 14.79
N GLN A 157 20.04 -10.31 14.05
CA GLN A 157 19.74 -11.70 13.71
C GLN A 157 19.15 -11.81 12.29
N THR A 158 19.27 -13.01 11.73
CA THR A 158 18.74 -13.31 10.40
C THR A 158 17.51 -14.20 10.51
N LEU A 159 16.45 -13.83 9.82
CA LEU A 159 15.19 -14.58 9.75
C LEU A 159 14.98 -15.10 8.33
N LYS A 160 14.56 -16.35 8.18
CA LYS A 160 14.11 -16.89 6.88
C LYS A 160 12.80 -16.21 6.50
N SER A 161 12.72 -15.71 5.29
CA SER A 161 11.52 -15.06 4.75
C SER A 161 11.64 -15.02 3.23
N ASP A 162 10.60 -15.37 2.52
CA ASP A 162 10.53 -15.34 1.07
C ASP A 162 9.70 -14.16 0.53
N CYS A 163 9.00 -13.45 1.45
CA CYS A 163 8.32 -12.19 1.17
C CYS A 163 8.47 -11.23 2.36
N LEU A 164 8.78 -9.97 2.08
CA LEU A 164 8.82 -8.89 3.06
C LEU A 164 7.78 -7.84 2.71
N ALA A 165 6.71 -7.78 3.50
CA ALA A 165 5.65 -6.79 3.41
C ALA A 165 6.05 -5.52 4.17
N ILE A 166 6.08 -4.36 3.50
CA ILE A 166 6.51 -3.09 4.11
C ILE A 166 5.31 -2.15 4.28
N SER A 167 5.16 -1.58 5.47
CA SER A 167 4.15 -0.57 5.78
C SER A 167 4.76 0.58 6.58
N GLY A 168 5.04 1.69 5.91
CA GLY A 168 5.66 2.91 6.48
C GLY A 168 4.66 4.02 6.79
N GLY A 169 3.36 3.71 6.82
CA GLY A 169 2.27 4.67 6.98
C GLY A 169 1.61 5.06 5.67
N TRP A 170 0.74 6.06 5.71
CA TRP A 170 -0.11 6.43 4.59
C TRP A 170 -0.04 7.92 4.30
N ASN A 171 0.13 8.29 3.03
CA ASN A 171 0.01 9.66 2.55
C ASN A 171 -1.36 9.87 1.94
N PRO A 172 -2.20 10.77 2.46
CA PRO A 172 -3.50 11.06 1.88
C PRO A 172 -3.37 11.64 0.48
N SER A 173 -4.25 11.21 -0.44
CA SER A 173 -4.28 11.68 -1.83
C SER A 173 -4.99 13.03 -1.92
N VAL A 174 -4.28 14.12 -1.56
CA VAL A 174 -4.83 15.49 -1.49
C VAL A 174 -4.40 16.39 -2.66
N HIS A 175 -3.73 15.82 -3.67
CA HIS A 175 -3.14 16.60 -4.77
C HIS A 175 -4.18 17.43 -5.56
N LEU A 176 -5.43 16.99 -5.70
CA LEU A 176 -6.48 17.77 -6.35
C LEU A 176 -6.80 19.10 -5.62
N THR A 177 -6.58 19.18 -4.31
CA THR A 177 -6.75 20.44 -3.57
C THR A 177 -5.70 21.48 -3.95
N CYS A 178 -4.53 21.03 -4.42
CA CYS A 178 -3.44 21.92 -4.84
C CYS A 178 -3.81 22.70 -6.12
N HIS A 179 -4.68 22.18 -6.96
CA HIS A 179 -5.20 22.88 -8.14
C HIS A 179 -6.03 24.13 -7.78
N MET A 180 -6.53 24.19 -6.55
CA MET A 180 -7.27 25.33 -5.98
C MET A 180 -6.45 26.07 -4.92
N ASN A 181 -5.13 26.15 -5.08
CA ASN A 181 -4.20 26.78 -4.16
C ASN A 181 -4.15 26.17 -2.74
N GLY A 182 -4.67 24.95 -2.56
CA GLY A 182 -4.54 24.20 -1.33
C GLY A 182 -3.06 23.92 -1.04
N ARG A 183 -2.63 24.08 0.20
CA ARG A 183 -1.28 23.75 0.66
C ARG A 183 -1.35 22.67 1.73
N PRO A 184 -1.05 21.41 1.39
CA PRO A 184 -0.98 20.34 2.38
C PRO A 184 0.00 20.70 3.49
N LYS A 185 -0.38 20.43 4.73
CA LYS A 185 0.48 20.63 5.91
C LYS A 185 0.79 19.26 6.51
N TRP A 186 2.05 19.09 6.89
CA TRP A 186 2.42 17.92 7.68
C TRP A 186 1.82 18.02 9.08
N ARG A 187 1.32 16.91 9.59
CA ARG A 187 0.83 16.75 10.95
C ARG A 187 1.51 15.53 11.57
N GLU A 188 2.06 15.69 12.77
CA GLU A 188 2.76 14.61 13.48
C GLU A 188 1.82 13.67 14.23
N ASP A 189 0.59 14.11 14.44
CA ASP A 189 -0.43 13.43 15.24
C ASP A 189 -1.34 12.46 14.44
N ILE A 190 -1.16 12.39 13.09
CA ILE A 190 -1.94 11.52 12.21
C ILE A 190 -1.09 10.88 11.12
#